data_0ef837c686636e9c9c8e10526c199136
#
_entry.id   0ef837c686636e9c9c8e10526c199136
#
_cell.length_a   1.000
_cell.length_b   1.000
_cell.length_c   1.000
_cell.angle_alpha   90.00
_cell.angle_beta   90.00
_cell.angle_gamma   90.00
#
_symmetry.space_group_name_H-M   'P 1'
#
loop_
_entity.id
_entity.type
_entity.pdbx_description
1 polymer ?
#
loop_
_entity_poly.entity_id
_entity_poly.type
_entity_poly.pdbx_seq_one_letter_code
_entity_poly.pdbx_strand_id
1 'polypeptide(L)'
;MVAGESVISSPYAGQETREIKALSTKDIEGLLSGAGTPYGGMAKPAELNGYPGPRHVLDAVSAGEFEVTLEQREKIESLFESMRSQAIVIGEEIVELETEVDVALAMRTITTELLRENILEVGQLYGRLRLVHLETHLSMMDIMTEDQVDRYNRLRGYTSGNPCDNIPKGHPPEMWKKHNNCS
;
A
#
# COMPACT_ATOMS: atom_id res chain seq x y z
N MET A 1 5.08 -0.50 -44.55
CA MET A 1 4.51 0.81 -44.14
C MET A 1 4.23 0.69 -42.63
N VAL A 2 5.05 1.29 -41.81
CA VAL A 2 4.81 1.38 -40.37
C VAL A 2 3.77 2.49 -40.23
N ALA A 3 2.57 2.13 -39.76
CA ALA A 3 1.55 3.12 -39.40
C ALA A 3 2.14 3.98 -38.30
N GLY A 4 2.42 5.25 -38.59
CA GLY A 4 2.90 6.20 -37.59
C GLY A 4 1.84 6.33 -36.51
N GLU A 5 2.23 6.12 -35.26
CA GLU A 5 1.40 6.43 -34.07
C GLU A 5 0.98 7.91 -34.19
N SER A 6 -0.33 8.14 -34.11
CA SER A 6 -0.88 9.49 -34.14
C SER A 6 -0.33 10.27 -32.93
N VAL A 7 0.34 11.40 -33.19
CA VAL A 7 0.92 12.30 -32.17
C VAL A 7 -0.14 12.84 -31.17
N ILE A 8 -1.42 12.65 -31.46
CA ILE A 8 -2.58 13.08 -30.65
C ILE A 8 -3.27 11.92 -29.93
N SER A 9 -2.71 10.70 -29.97
CA SER A 9 -3.22 9.57 -29.19
C SER A 9 -2.95 9.80 -27.70
N SER A 10 -4.00 9.77 -26.89
CA SER A 10 -3.90 9.91 -25.43
C SER A 10 -3.34 8.61 -24.81
N PRO A 11 -2.46 8.70 -23.78
CA PRO A 11 -2.06 7.52 -23.00
C PRO A 11 -3.21 6.93 -22.19
N TYR A 12 -4.36 7.62 -22.11
CA TYR A 12 -5.57 7.17 -21.44
C TYR A 12 -6.57 6.49 -22.37
N ALA A 13 -6.27 6.39 -23.67
CA ALA A 13 -7.15 5.75 -24.64
C ALA A 13 -7.45 4.30 -24.22
N GLY A 14 -8.76 3.93 -24.21
CA GLY A 14 -9.25 2.63 -23.73
C GLY A 14 -9.66 2.62 -22.23
N GLN A 15 -9.30 3.66 -21.47
CA GLN A 15 -9.70 3.76 -20.06
C GLN A 15 -11.07 4.44 -19.87
N GLU A 16 -11.60 5.05 -20.91
CA GLU A 16 -12.93 5.67 -20.94
C GLU A 16 -14.08 4.68 -20.72
N THR A 17 -13.80 3.38 -20.86
CA THR A 17 -14.76 2.29 -20.61
C THR A 17 -14.77 1.79 -19.17
N ARG A 18 -13.88 2.29 -18.30
CA ARG A 18 -13.87 1.92 -16.88
C ARG A 18 -15.19 2.37 -16.22
N GLU A 19 -15.61 1.60 -15.22
CA GLU A 19 -16.76 1.93 -14.38
C GLU A 19 -16.55 3.28 -13.68
N ILE A 20 -15.40 3.44 -13.03
CA ILE A 20 -14.90 4.69 -12.46
C ILE A 20 -13.58 5.02 -13.18
N LYS A 21 -13.51 6.14 -13.93
CA LYS A 21 -12.33 6.42 -14.79
C LYS A 21 -11.05 6.59 -14.00
N ALA A 22 -11.13 7.10 -12.78
CA ALA A 22 -9.99 7.28 -11.88
C ALA A 22 -9.41 5.96 -11.33
N LEU A 23 -10.21 4.89 -11.24
CA LEU A 23 -9.86 3.63 -10.60
C LEU A 23 -9.83 2.47 -11.61
N SER A 24 -8.80 1.64 -11.53
CA SER A 24 -8.83 0.35 -12.21
C SER A 24 -9.68 -0.65 -11.42
N THR A 25 -10.14 -1.74 -12.06
CA THR A 25 -10.83 -2.85 -11.38
C THR A 25 -10.01 -3.35 -10.18
N LYS A 26 -8.70 -3.45 -10.33
CA LYS A 26 -7.79 -3.87 -9.26
C LYS A 26 -7.75 -2.88 -8.09
N ASP A 27 -7.82 -1.57 -8.36
CA ASP A 27 -7.87 -0.56 -7.31
C ASP A 27 -9.18 -0.66 -6.52
N ILE A 28 -10.32 -0.84 -7.21
CA ILE A 28 -11.64 -1.04 -6.58
C ILE A 28 -11.62 -2.31 -5.72
N GLU A 29 -11.15 -3.44 -6.26
CA GLU A 29 -11.03 -4.70 -5.51
C GLU A 29 -10.15 -4.54 -4.28
N GLY A 30 -9.01 -3.83 -4.40
CA GLY A 30 -8.09 -3.56 -3.29
C GLY A 30 -8.73 -2.73 -2.19
N LEU A 31 -9.49 -1.69 -2.55
CA LEU A 31 -10.25 -0.84 -1.62
C LEU A 31 -11.32 -1.65 -0.88
N LEU A 32 -12.16 -2.36 -1.62
CA LEU A 32 -13.31 -3.10 -1.07
C LEU A 32 -12.92 -4.38 -0.29
N SER A 33 -11.73 -4.91 -0.51
CA SER A 33 -11.22 -6.07 0.25
C SER A 33 -10.37 -5.69 1.48
N GLY A 34 -10.04 -4.41 1.62
CA GLY A 34 -9.14 -3.93 2.67
C GLY A 34 -7.65 -4.23 2.41
N ALA A 35 -7.30 -4.63 1.18
CA ALA A 35 -5.92 -4.84 0.78
C ALA A 35 -5.17 -3.51 0.48
N GLY A 36 -5.93 -2.42 0.35
CA GLY A 36 -5.40 -1.10 -0.01
C GLY A 36 -5.09 -0.95 -1.50
N THR A 37 -4.45 0.15 -1.84
CA THR A 37 -4.08 0.51 -3.22
C THR A 37 -2.60 0.88 -3.30
N PRO A 38 -2.03 1.05 -4.51
CA PRO A 38 -0.67 1.55 -4.67
C PRO A 38 -0.44 2.99 -4.17
N TYR A 39 -1.50 3.71 -3.78
CA TYR A 39 -1.41 5.09 -3.33
C TYR A 39 -0.36 5.28 -2.22
N GLY A 40 0.59 6.19 -2.47
CA GLY A 40 1.66 6.49 -1.52
C GLY A 40 2.51 5.27 -1.12
N GLY A 41 2.44 4.16 -1.87
CA GLY A 41 3.10 2.89 -1.53
C GLY A 41 2.46 2.17 -0.35
N MET A 42 1.31 2.63 0.13
CA MET A 42 0.57 2.10 1.29
C MET A 42 1.51 1.80 2.48
N ALA A 43 1.64 0.55 2.90
CA ALA A 43 2.54 0.12 3.98
C ALA A 43 3.96 -0.25 3.52
N LYS A 44 4.27 -0.17 2.23
CA LYS A 44 5.59 -0.50 1.68
C LYS A 44 6.76 0.20 2.39
N PRO A 45 6.68 1.49 2.78
CA PRO A 45 7.75 2.12 3.54
C PRO A 45 8.01 1.47 4.89
N ALA A 46 6.99 1.01 5.61
CA ALA A 46 7.15 0.30 6.87
C ALA A 46 7.81 -1.07 6.64
N GLU A 47 7.26 -1.87 5.73
CA GLU A 47 7.78 -3.19 5.36
C GLU A 47 9.27 -3.15 4.99
N LEU A 48 9.68 -2.22 4.12
CA LEU A 48 11.07 -2.09 3.66
C LEU A 48 12.02 -1.50 4.71
N ASN A 49 11.50 -0.92 5.78
CA ASN A 49 12.29 -0.43 6.91
C ASN A 49 12.23 -1.37 8.13
N GLY A 50 11.82 -2.62 7.92
CA GLY A 50 11.91 -3.66 8.93
C GLY A 50 10.73 -3.75 9.90
N TYR A 51 9.59 -3.13 9.55
CA TYR A 51 8.34 -3.26 10.30
C TYR A 51 7.48 -4.37 9.66
N PRO A 52 7.36 -5.55 10.27
CA PRO A 52 6.62 -6.68 9.68
C PRO A 52 5.14 -6.38 9.47
N GLY A 53 4.58 -6.85 8.36
CA GLY A 53 3.15 -6.80 8.13
C GLY A 53 2.43 -8.03 8.69
N PRO A 54 1.27 -7.88 9.37
CA PRO A 54 0.59 -9.00 10.02
C PRO A 54 0.19 -10.09 9.03
N ARG A 55 -0.30 -9.74 7.84
CA ARG A 55 -0.67 -10.70 6.80
C ARG A 55 0.49 -11.59 6.40
N HIS A 56 1.65 -11.00 6.14
CA HIS A 56 2.83 -11.74 5.70
C HIS A 56 3.39 -12.63 6.81
N VAL A 57 3.30 -12.20 8.08
CA VAL A 57 3.68 -13.03 9.23
C VAL A 57 2.73 -14.24 9.33
N LEU A 58 1.42 -14.04 9.25
CA LEU A 58 0.43 -15.13 9.30
C LEU A 58 0.59 -16.11 8.12
N ASP A 59 0.87 -15.62 6.93
CA ASP A 59 1.12 -16.46 5.76
C ASP A 59 2.39 -17.32 5.97
N ALA A 60 3.48 -16.75 6.50
CA ALA A 60 4.72 -17.46 6.79
C ALA A 60 4.54 -18.51 7.92
N VAL A 61 3.76 -18.19 8.94
CA VAL A 61 3.39 -19.14 10.01
C VAL A 61 2.58 -20.29 9.44
N SER A 62 1.60 -20.01 8.58
CA SER A 62 0.76 -21.03 7.94
C SER A 62 1.54 -21.95 6.99
N ALA A 63 2.59 -21.42 6.36
CA ALA A 63 3.52 -22.18 5.53
C ALA A 63 4.55 -23.01 6.35
N GLY A 64 4.60 -22.84 7.68
CA GLY A 64 5.59 -23.50 8.53
C GLY A 64 7.01 -22.92 8.44
N GLU A 65 7.15 -21.73 7.85
CA GLU A 65 8.44 -21.05 7.64
C GLU A 65 8.79 -20.08 8.77
N PHE A 66 7.80 -19.72 9.59
CA PHE A 66 7.94 -18.78 10.69
C PHE A 66 7.19 -19.27 11.93
N GLU A 67 7.74 -18.98 13.11
CA GLU A 67 7.17 -19.41 14.38
C GLU A 67 6.81 -18.22 15.26
N VAL A 68 5.61 -18.25 15.81
CA VAL A 68 5.11 -17.34 16.83
C VAL A 68 4.43 -18.15 17.93
N THR A 69 4.34 -17.60 19.14
CA THR A 69 3.54 -18.23 20.21
C THR A 69 2.05 -18.17 19.88
N LEU A 70 1.25 -19.00 20.53
CA LEU A 70 -0.20 -18.97 20.38
C LEU A 70 -0.78 -17.58 20.71
N GLU A 71 -0.31 -16.97 21.80
CA GLU A 71 -0.72 -15.62 22.20
C GLU A 71 -0.34 -14.56 21.17
N GLN A 72 0.87 -14.63 20.59
CA GLN A 72 1.28 -13.72 19.52
C GLN A 72 0.39 -13.90 18.28
N ARG A 73 0.11 -15.14 17.92
CA ARG A 73 -0.74 -15.43 16.76
C ARG A 73 -2.13 -14.83 16.90
N GLU A 74 -2.78 -15.03 18.06
CA GLU A 74 -4.10 -14.46 18.34
C GLU A 74 -4.10 -12.93 18.28
N LYS A 75 -3.05 -12.28 18.83
CA LYS A 75 -2.88 -10.82 18.74
C LYS A 75 -2.70 -10.34 17.30
N ILE A 76 -1.89 -11.04 16.51
CA ILE A 76 -1.62 -10.70 15.10
C ILE A 76 -2.89 -10.88 14.25
N GLU A 77 -3.64 -11.97 14.45
CA GLU A 77 -4.92 -12.21 13.76
C GLU A 77 -5.94 -11.10 14.10
N SER A 78 -6.08 -10.75 15.39
CA SER A 78 -6.97 -9.66 15.83
C SER A 78 -6.56 -8.31 15.24
N LEU A 79 -5.26 -8.00 15.22
CA LEU A 79 -4.71 -6.78 14.65
C LEU A 79 -4.98 -6.70 13.13
N PHE A 80 -4.78 -7.81 12.43
CA PHE A 80 -5.04 -7.90 10.99
C PHE A 80 -6.53 -7.69 10.66
N GLU A 81 -7.44 -8.35 11.38
CA GLU A 81 -8.88 -8.21 11.15
C GLU A 81 -9.38 -6.80 11.50
N SER A 82 -8.87 -6.18 12.56
CA SER A 82 -9.17 -4.80 12.90
C SER A 82 -8.74 -3.83 11.80
N MET A 83 -7.51 -3.95 11.32
CA MET A 83 -7.00 -3.15 10.21
C MET A 83 -7.85 -3.34 8.96
N ARG A 84 -8.12 -4.60 8.59
CA ARG A 84 -8.89 -4.95 7.40
C ARG A 84 -10.31 -4.37 7.44
N SER A 85 -11.00 -4.48 8.56
CA SER A 85 -12.35 -3.94 8.74
C SER A 85 -12.38 -2.42 8.57
N GLN A 86 -11.42 -1.71 9.17
CA GLN A 86 -11.30 -0.25 9.01
C GLN A 86 -10.96 0.14 7.57
N ALA A 87 -10.04 -0.61 6.94
CA ALA A 87 -9.64 -0.34 5.56
C ALA A 87 -10.79 -0.54 4.56
N ILE A 88 -11.67 -1.53 4.77
CA ILE A 88 -12.86 -1.75 3.95
C ILE A 88 -13.81 -0.56 4.03
N VAL A 89 -14.15 -0.11 5.25
CA VAL A 89 -15.06 1.04 5.43
C VAL A 89 -14.53 2.28 4.73
N ILE A 90 -13.25 2.60 4.91
CA ILE A 90 -12.62 3.75 4.24
C ILE A 90 -12.58 3.54 2.72
N GLY A 91 -12.33 2.32 2.27
CA GLY A 91 -12.30 1.95 0.86
C GLY A 91 -13.66 2.12 0.17
N GLU A 92 -14.75 1.75 0.85
CA GLU A 92 -16.13 1.96 0.38
C GLU A 92 -16.43 3.46 0.21
N GLU A 93 -16.08 4.29 1.21
CA GLU A 93 -16.22 5.75 1.14
C GLU A 93 -15.45 6.36 -0.06
N ILE A 94 -14.21 5.88 -0.31
CA ILE A 94 -13.41 6.34 -1.46
C ILE A 94 -14.11 5.98 -2.78
N VAL A 95 -14.56 4.74 -2.93
CA VAL A 95 -15.24 4.27 -4.15
C VAL A 95 -16.52 5.06 -4.40
N GLU A 96 -17.30 5.36 -3.35
CA GLU A 96 -18.52 6.15 -3.44
C GLU A 96 -18.23 7.57 -3.95
N LEU A 97 -17.30 8.29 -3.32
CA LEU A 97 -16.96 9.66 -3.72
C LEU A 97 -16.35 9.75 -5.13
N GLU A 98 -15.47 8.81 -5.50
CA GLU A 98 -14.90 8.74 -6.85
C GLU A 98 -16.00 8.45 -7.90
N THR A 99 -17.00 7.64 -7.54
CA THR A 99 -18.18 7.39 -8.39
C THR A 99 -19.01 8.65 -8.58
N GLU A 100 -19.27 9.40 -7.50
CA GLU A 100 -20.00 10.67 -7.58
C GLU A 100 -19.31 11.68 -8.50
N VAL A 101 -18.00 11.83 -8.35
CA VAL A 101 -17.19 12.72 -9.21
C VAL A 101 -17.27 12.27 -10.67
N ASP A 102 -17.10 10.98 -10.94
CA ASP A 102 -17.11 10.42 -12.30
C ASP A 102 -18.48 10.63 -12.97
N VAL A 103 -19.57 10.34 -12.25
CA VAL A 103 -20.95 10.53 -12.75
C VAL A 103 -21.23 12.01 -13.02
N ALA A 104 -20.86 12.91 -12.09
CA ALA A 104 -21.11 14.34 -12.27
C ALA A 104 -20.31 14.92 -13.45
N LEU A 105 -19.09 14.43 -13.69
CA LEU A 105 -18.29 14.77 -14.87
C LEU A 105 -18.92 14.22 -16.16
N ALA A 106 -19.35 12.96 -16.17
CA ALA A 106 -19.97 12.32 -17.32
C ALA A 106 -21.27 13.03 -17.74
N MET A 107 -22.07 13.44 -16.76
CA MET A 107 -23.33 14.18 -16.97
C MET A 107 -23.12 15.69 -17.22
N ARG A 108 -21.89 16.19 -17.08
CA ARG A 108 -21.55 17.64 -17.15
C ARG A 108 -22.31 18.49 -16.15
N THR A 109 -22.60 17.95 -14.98
CA THR A 109 -23.29 18.62 -13.86
C THR A 109 -22.34 19.04 -12.74
N ILE A 110 -21.05 18.68 -12.85
CA ILE A 110 -20.04 19.02 -11.86
C ILE A 110 -19.89 20.54 -11.71
N THR A 111 -19.86 21.01 -10.46
CA THR A 111 -19.50 22.39 -10.12
C THR A 111 -18.10 22.44 -9.52
N THR A 112 -17.50 23.62 -9.47
CA THR A 112 -16.18 23.81 -8.85
C THR A 112 -16.22 23.49 -7.35
N GLU A 113 -17.32 23.82 -6.70
CA GLU A 113 -17.53 23.57 -5.28
C GLU A 113 -17.60 22.08 -5.00
N LEU A 114 -18.46 21.33 -5.70
CA LEU A 114 -18.61 19.88 -5.56
C LEU A 114 -17.29 19.17 -5.86
N LEU A 115 -16.60 19.56 -6.93
CA LEU A 115 -15.30 18.99 -7.28
C LEU A 115 -14.28 19.19 -6.14
N ARG A 116 -14.23 20.41 -5.57
CA ARG A 116 -13.29 20.72 -4.48
C ARG A 116 -13.59 19.89 -3.23
N GLU A 117 -14.84 19.83 -2.82
CA GLU A 117 -15.29 19.08 -1.63
C GLU A 117 -14.93 17.61 -1.77
N ASN A 118 -15.36 16.95 -2.84
CA ASN A 118 -15.14 15.52 -3.01
C ASN A 118 -13.64 15.17 -3.15
N ILE A 119 -12.87 15.93 -3.91
CA ILE A 119 -11.44 15.65 -4.09
C ILE A 119 -10.62 15.84 -2.82
N LEU A 120 -10.95 16.85 -2.00
CA LEU A 120 -10.30 17.04 -0.71
C LEU A 120 -10.66 15.90 0.26
N GLU A 121 -11.92 15.49 0.29
CA GLU A 121 -12.37 14.37 1.12
C GLU A 121 -11.72 13.04 0.69
N VAL A 122 -11.71 12.73 -0.59
CA VAL A 122 -10.98 11.56 -1.14
C VAL A 122 -9.52 11.58 -0.72
N GLY A 123 -8.86 12.75 -0.79
CA GLY A 123 -7.47 12.89 -0.34
C GLY A 123 -7.27 12.59 1.15
N GLN A 124 -8.21 13.00 2.00
CA GLN A 124 -8.21 12.69 3.44
C GLN A 124 -8.45 11.20 3.69
N LEU A 125 -9.39 10.59 2.98
CA LEU A 125 -9.68 9.16 3.10
C LEU A 125 -8.49 8.30 2.70
N TYR A 126 -7.77 8.61 1.62
CA TYR A 126 -6.52 7.92 1.28
C TYR A 126 -5.44 8.11 2.34
N GLY A 127 -5.35 9.28 2.95
CA GLY A 127 -4.45 9.53 4.08
C GLY A 127 -4.80 8.64 5.29
N ARG A 128 -6.08 8.56 5.65
CA ARG A 128 -6.60 7.68 6.72
C ARG A 128 -6.37 6.21 6.40
N LEU A 129 -6.67 5.77 5.19
CA LEU A 129 -6.44 4.39 4.74
C LEU A 129 -4.97 3.99 4.92
N ARG A 130 -4.07 4.85 4.48
CA ARG A 130 -2.63 4.63 4.62
C ARG A 130 -2.19 4.61 6.09
N LEU A 131 -2.74 5.50 6.93
CA LEU A 131 -2.45 5.55 8.36
C LEU A 131 -2.82 4.24 9.04
N VAL A 132 -4.02 3.70 8.80
CA VAL A 132 -4.48 2.42 9.35
C VAL A 132 -3.49 1.29 9.02
N HIS A 133 -2.99 1.23 7.79
CA HIS A 133 -1.99 0.22 7.41
C HIS A 133 -0.65 0.44 8.12
N LEU A 134 -0.15 1.68 8.17
CA LEU A 134 1.15 1.98 8.79
C LEU A 134 1.15 1.78 10.31
N GLU A 135 0.09 2.20 11.01
CA GLU A 135 -0.08 1.98 12.45
C GLU A 135 -0.12 0.49 12.79
N THR A 136 -0.71 -0.31 11.92
CA THR A 136 -0.72 -1.77 12.06
C THR A 136 0.70 -2.35 12.03
N HIS A 137 1.56 -1.88 11.13
CA HIS A 137 2.97 -2.28 11.11
C HIS A 137 3.74 -1.82 12.35
N LEU A 138 3.43 -0.65 12.91
CA LEU A 138 4.01 -0.20 14.18
C LEU A 138 3.59 -1.12 15.32
N SER A 139 2.31 -1.46 15.41
CA SER A 139 1.77 -2.35 16.45
C SER A 139 2.37 -3.76 16.40
N MET A 140 2.82 -4.23 15.24
CA MET A 140 3.51 -5.52 15.14
C MET A 140 4.82 -5.54 15.94
N MET A 141 5.52 -4.40 16.09
CA MET A 141 6.75 -4.30 16.87
C MET A 141 6.52 -4.54 18.38
N ASP A 142 5.32 -4.25 18.87
CA ASP A 142 4.95 -4.52 20.27
C ASP A 142 4.59 -6.00 20.52
N ILE A 143 4.31 -6.74 19.46
CA ILE A 143 3.91 -8.16 19.54
C ILE A 143 5.10 -9.09 19.30
N MET A 144 5.98 -8.74 18.38
CA MET A 144 7.11 -9.57 17.97
C MET A 144 8.38 -9.22 18.77
N THR A 145 9.22 -10.22 19.01
CA THR A 145 10.56 -9.99 19.56
C THR A 145 11.53 -9.48 18.49
N GLU A 146 12.63 -8.85 18.88
CA GLU A 146 13.69 -8.40 17.97
C GLU A 146 14.22 -9.55 17.10
N ASP A 147 14.46 -10.72 17.68
CA ASP A 147 14.92 -11.91 16.96
C ASP A 147 13.90 -12.38 15.90
N GLN A 148 12.60 -12.29 16.22
CA GLN A 148 11.53 -12.61 15.25
C GLN A 148 11.49 -11.59 14.12
N VAL A 149 11.63 -10.29 14.41
CA VAL A 149 11.69 -9.24 13.38
C VAL A 149 12.88 -9.45 12.46
N ASP A 150 14.06 -9.73 13.01
CA ASP A 150 15.28 -10.02 12.23
C ASP A 150 15.13 -11.27 11.37
N ARG A 151 14.54 -12.34 11.93
CA ARG A 151 14.24 -13.57 11.16
C ARG A 151 13.25 -13.32 10.04
N TYR A 152 12.19 -12.54 10.31
CA TYR A 152 11.21 -12.13 9.30
C TYR A 152 11.87 -11.37 8.16
N ASN A 153 12.69 -10.36 8.47
CA ASN A 153 13.38 -9.55 7.46
C ASN A 153 14.32 -10.40 6.57
N ARG A 154 15.01 -11.38 7.16
CA ARG A 154 15.81 -12.36 6.39
C ARG A 154 14.94 -13.21 5.48
N LEU A 155 13.82 -13.73 5.99
CA LEU A 155 12.88 -14.56 5.22
C LEU A 155 12.29 -13.79 4.04
N ARG A 156 12.02 -12.50 4.24
CA ARG A 156 11.50 -11.60 3.18
C ARG A 156 12.60 -11.11 2.22
N GLY A 157 13.86 -11.41 2.46
CA GLY A 157 14.98 -10.96 1.64
C GLY A 157 15.32 -9.47 1.79
N TYR A 158 14.87 -8.82 2.88
CA TYR A 158 15.15 -7.40 3.13
C TYR A 158 16.50 -7.15 3.80
N THR A 159 17.02 -8.16 4.46
CA THR A 159 18.36 -8.15 5.06
C THR A 159 19.23 -9.16 4.35
N SER A 160 19.79 -8.78 3.23
CA SER A 160 20.87 -9.52 2.58
C SER A 160 22.21 -8.97 3.08
N GLY A 161 22.60 -9.29 4.33
CA GLY A 161 23.93 -8.96 4.81
C GLY A 161 24.20 -7.46 5.02
N ASN A 162 25.47 -7.14 5.23
CA ASN A 162 25.99 -5.78 5.44
C ASN A 162 25.42 -4.78 4.40
N PRO A 163 24.76 -3.69 4.81
CA PRO A 163 24.27 -2.67 3.88
C PRO A 163 25.36 -2.12 2.96
N CYS A 164 26.61 -2.27 3.35
CA CYS A 164 27.76 -1.88 2.54
C CYS A 164 27.96 -2.76 1.29
N ASP A 165 27.48 -3.99 1.31
CA ASP A 165 27.56 -4.94 0.19
C ASP A 165 26.33 -4.89 -0.73
N ASN A 166 25.25 -4.24 -0.28
CA ASN A 166 23.96 -4.20 -0.96
C ASN A 166 23.46 -2.76 -1.17
N ILE A 167 24.03 -2.10 -2.16
CA ILE A 167 23.62 -0.74 -2.54
C ILE A 167 22.33 -0.83 -3.38
N PRO A 168 21.20 -0.24 -2.93
CA PRO A 168 19.96 -0.27 -3.69
C PRO A 168 20.10 0.39 -5.07
N LYS A 169 19.48 -0.20 -6.10
CA LYS A 169 19.43 0.40 -7.43
C LYS A 169 18.89 1.84 -7.36
N GLY A 170 19.65 2.79 -7.91
CA GLY A 170 19.27 4.20 -7.95
C GLY A 170 19.86 5.06 -6.81
N HIS A 171 20.56 4.46 -5.84
CA HIS A 171 21.32 5.22 -4.84
C HIS A 171 22.76 5.44 -5.29
N PRO A 172 23.32 6.67 -5.17
CA PRO A 172 24.74 6.93 -5.37
C PRO A 172 25.57 6.12 -4.33
N PRO A 173 26.52 5.27 -4.79
CA PRO A 173 27.25 4.38 -3.90
C PRO A 173 28.00 5.09 -2.76
N GLU A 174 28.60 6.22 -3.03
CA GLU A 174 29.37 7.00 -2.06
C GLU A 174 28.45 7.58 -0.96
N MET A 175 27.27 8.08 -1.32
CA MET A 175 26.29 8.56 -0.35
C MET A 175 25.72 7.43 0.51
N TRP A 176 25.41 6.29 -0.11
CA TRP A 176 24.92 5.11 0.61
C TRP A 176 25.95 4.62 1.63
N LYS A 177 27.22 4.44 1.21
CA LYS A 177 28.30 4.02 2.08
C LYS A 177 28.52 4.98 3.25
N LYS A 178 28.52 6.27 2.97
CA LYS A 178 28.66 7.30 4.01
C LYS A 178 27.51 7.26 5.03
N HIS A 179 26.26 7.09 4.59
CA HIS A 179 25.09 6.99 5.45
C HIS A 179 25.09 5.74 6.34
N ASN A 180 25.63 4.63 5.83
CA ASN A 180 25.65 3.36 6.53
C ASN A 180 27.00 3.07 7.23
N ASN A 181 27.87 4.07 7.38
CA ASN A 181 29.20 3.97 8.00
C ASN A 181 30.07 2.84 7.42
N CYS A 182 30.00 2.66 6.10
CA CYS A 182 30.81 1.67 5.40
C CYS A 182 32.27 2.16 5.31
N SER A 183 33.19 1.34 5.83
CA SER A 183 34.63 1.55 5.71
C SER A 183 35.16 1.02 4.38
#